data_99ac5da5510fe40e7eb118721d5f856d
#
_entry.id   99ac5da5510fe40e7eb118721d5f856d
#
_cell.length_a   1.000
_cell.length_b   1.000
_cell.length_c   1.000
_cell.angle_alpha   90.00
_cell.angle_beta   90.00
_cell.angle_gamma   90.00
#
_symmetry.space_group_name_H-M   'P 1'
#
loop_
_entity.id
_entity.type
_entity.pdbx_description
1 polymer ?
#
loop_
_entity_poly.entity_id
_entity_poly.type
_entity_poly.pdbx_seq_one_letter_code
_entity_poly.pdbx_strand_id
1 'polypeptide(L)'
;NDLKQFNTAHGMTLDTRYDPPRLLICDRNHQPKGRLLHYDLDGNYIEEVITGLGMPTSASIQGDFVSVPDLHGRLVILNKNNTIMAVLGHNPDPKLGGSFGIPQEQWIEGIFSGTHGSYWDKDGNLYVQDWNVSGRLMKLVRIK
;
A
#
# COMPACT_ATOMS: atom_id res chain seq x y z
N ASN A 1 14.80 17.37 7.58
CA ASN A 1 13.62 17.08 6.70
C ASN A 1 12.38 17.57 7.42
N ASP A 2 11.66 18.48 6.79
CA ASP A 2 10.35 18.90 7.29
C ASP A 2 9.38 17.72 7.16
N LEU A 3 8.91 17.19 8.29
CA LEU A 3 7.96 16.06 8.33
C LEU A 3 6.65 16.36 7.60
N LYS A 4 6.35 17.65 7.38
CA LYS A 4 5.14 18.13 6.71
C LYS A 4 5.28 18.21 5.19
N GLN A 5 6.50 18.09 4.65
CA GLN A 5 6.73 18.13 3.20
C GLN A 5 6.74 16.72 2.61
N PHE A 6 5.96 16.56 1.53
CA PHE A 6 6.03 15.35 0.71
C PHE A 6 7.28 15.35 -0.16
N ASN A 7 7.86 14.17 -0.35
CA ASN A 7 8.79 13.97 -1.45
C ASN A 7 8.03 13.57 -2.73
N THR A 8 7.05 12.67 -2.60
CA THR A 8 6.13 12.34 -3.69
C THR A 8 4.80 11.92 -3.09
N ALA A 9 3.89 12.87 -2.91
CA ALA A 9 2.50 12.53 -2.60
C ALA A 9 1.92 11.72 -3.76
N HIS A 10 1.51 10.49 -3.50
CA HIS A 10 1.07 9.56 -4.53
C HIS A 10 -0.41 9.23 -4.37
N GLY A 11 -0.76 8.15 -3.69
CA GLY A 11 -2.16 7.80 -3.44
C GLY A 11 -2.68 8.39 -2.14
N MET A 12 -3.98 8.67 -2.12
CA MET A 12 -4.67 9.22 -0.97
C MET A 12 -6.01 8.50 -0.79
N THR A 13 -6.40 8.27 0.47
CA THR A 13 -7.73 7.74 0.81
C THR A 13 -8.27 8.43 2.06
N LEU A 14 -9.59 8.39 2.21
CA LEU A 14 -10.25 8.85 3.44
C LEU A 14 -10.15 7.74 4.48
N ASP A 15 -9.46 8.02 5.58
CA ASP A 15 -9.33 7.09 6.71
C ASP A 15 -10.51 7.26 7.67
N THR A 16 -11.50 6.42 7.48
CA THR A 16 -12.74 6.40 8.27
C THR A 16 -12.62 5.63 9.58
N ARG A 17 -11.41 5.16 9.95
CA ARG A 17 -11.15 4.55 11.25
C ARG A 17 -11.09 5.58 12.39
N TYR A 18 -11.01 6.86 12.01
CA TYR A 18 -10.96 8.01 12.92
C TYR A 18 -12.25 8.82 12.85
N ASP A 19 -12.56 9.50 13.94
CA ASP A 19 -13.65 10.47 14.03
C ASP A 19 -13.12 11.78 14.65
N PRO A 20 -13.04 12.89 13.91
CA PRO A 20 -13.37 13.01 12.49
C PRO A 20 -12.42 12.20 11.59
N PRO A 21 -12.88 11.84 10.37
CA PRO A 21 -12.05 11.11 9.42
C PRO A 21 -10.85 11.93 8.96
N ARG A 22 -9.80 11.25 8.51
CA ARG A 22 -8.52 11.85 8.11
C ARG A 22 -8.17 11.49 6.68
N LEU A 23 -7.34 12.31 6.04
CA LEU A 23 -6.70 11.94 4.78
C LEU A 23 -5.46 11.10 5.08
N LEU A 24 -5.43 9.86 4.60
CA LEU A 24 -4.25 8.99 4.65
C LEU A 24 -3.53 9.09 3.31
N ILE A 25 -2.30 9.60 3.32
CA ILE A 25 -1.55 9.93 2.11
C ILE A 25 -0.26 9.13 2.06
N CYS A 26 0.00 8.54 0.88
CA CYS A 26 1.24 7.83 0.61
C CYS A 26 2.33 8.83 0.16
N ASP A 27 3.38 9.00 0.95
CA ASP A 27 4.59 9.73 0.57
C ASP A 27 5.64 8.72 0.06
N ARG A 28 5.53 8.43 -1.24
CA ARG A 28 6.18 7.28 -1.88
C ARG A 28 7.69 7.32 -1.85
N ASN A 29 8.28 8.47 -2.15
CA ASN A 29 9.73 8.62 -2.30
C ASN A 29 10.40 9.28 -1.09
N HIS A 30 9.75 9.28 0.06
CA HIS A 30 10.37 9.79 1.28
C HIS A 30 11.68 9.03 1.57
N GLN A 31 12.70 9.75 2.03
CA GLN A 31 14.01 9.16 2.34
C GLN A 31 14.17 8.99 3.86
N PRO A 32 14.75 7.88 4.31
CA PRO A 32 15.36 6.78 3.53
C PRO A 32 14.37 5.76 2.99
N LYS A 33 13.08 5.83 3.37
CA LYS A 33 12.04 4.90 2.94
C LYS A 33 10.68 5.59 2.89
N GLY A 34 9.77 5.08 2.03
CA GLY A 34 8.41 5.58 1.93
C GLY A 34 7.65 5.52 3.26
N ARG A 35 6.64 6.38 3.38
CA ARG A 35 5.84 6.56 4.60
C ARG A 35 4.37 6.84 4.29
N LEU A 36 3.53 6.77 5.31
CA LEU A 36 2.16 7.25 5.29
C LEU A 36 2.01 8.42 6.26
N LEU A 37 1.23 9.40 5.86
CA LEU A 37 0.95 10.60 6.65
C LEU A 37 -0.56 10.79 6.83
N HIS A 38 -0.98 11.28 7.99
CA HIS A 38 -2.31 11.79 8.21
C HIS A 38 -2.38 13.31 8.11
N TYR A 39 -3.41 13.76 7.43
CA TYR A 39 -3.83 15.16 7.37
C TYR A 39 -5.32 15.25 7.74
N ASP A 40 -5.74 16.39 8.26
CA ASP A 40 -7.17 16.68 8.41
C ASP A 40 -7.80 17.03 7.05
N LEU A 41 -9.11 17.24 7.04
CA LEU A 41 -9.84 17.56 5.80
C LEU A 41 -9.59 19.00 5.32
N ASP A 42 -9.00 19.85 6.14
CA ASP A 42 -8.57 21.22 5.79
C ASP A 42 -7.14 21.25 5.26
N GLY A 43 -6.46 20.10 5.21
CA GLY A 43 -5.10 19.94 4.69
C GLY A 43 -4.00 20.24 5.72
N ASN A 44 -4.31 20.28 7.02
CA ASN A 44 -3.30 20.44 8.04
C ASN A 44 -2.69 19.07 8.41
N TYR A 45 -1.36 19.06 8.54
CA TYR A 45 -0.62 17.87 8.97
C TYR A 45 -1.00 17.46 10.40
N ILE A 46 -1.26 16.17 10.60
CA ILE A 46 -1.56 15.58 11.91
C ILE A 46 -0.34 14.78 12.41
N GLU A 47 0.06 13.74 11.67
CA GLU A 47 1.10 12.82 12.13
C GLU A 47 1.75 12.02 11.00
N GLU A 48 2.93 11.49 11.24
CA GLU A 48 3.49 10.37 10.49
C GLU A 48 2.90 9.06 11.04
N VAL A 49 2.14 8.37 10.20
CA VAL A 49 1.41 7.14 10.57
C VAL A 49 2.36 5.96 10.70
N ILE A 50 3.20 5.78 9.70
CA ILE A 50 4.20 4.73 9.62
C ILE A 50 5.27 5.11 8.60
N THR A 51 6.51 4.77 8.89
CA THR A 51 7.64 4.82 7.97
C THR A 51 8.26 3.45 7.76
N GLY A 52 9.23 3.35 6.87
CA GLY A 52 9.92 2.07 6.60
C GLY A 52 9.25 1.23 5.52
N LEU A 53 8.25 1.77 4.85
CA LEU A 53 7.69 1.20 3.63
C LEU A 53 8.71 1.35 2.48
N GLY A 54 8.54 0.57 1.42
CA GLY A 54 9.33 0.74 0.22
C GLY A 54 8.87 1.96 -0.59
N MET A 55 8.00 1.71 -1.55
CA MET A 55 7.37 2.73 -2.39
C MET A 55 5.83 2.58 -2.31
N PRO A 56 5.19 3.05 -1.24
CA PRO A 56 3.74 2.94 -1.08
C PRO A 56 3.02 3.75 -2.16
N THR A 57 1.99 3.16 -2.76
CA THR A 57 1.31 3.76 -3.92
C THR A 57 -0.08 4.24 -3.61
N SER A 58 -0.82 3.49 -2.82
CA SER A 58 -2.19 3.78 -2.44
C SER A 58 -2.51 3.17 -1.09
N ALA A 59 -3.71 3.40 -0.58
CA ALA A 59 -4.21 2.70 0.59
C ALA A 59 -5.71 2.41 0.41
N SER A 60 -6.17 1.29 0.96
CA SER A 60 -7.59 0.93 0.99
C SER A 60 -7.95 0.44 2.37
N ILE A 61 -9.14 0.81 2.86
CA ILE A 61 -9.56 0.60 4.25
C ILE A 61 -10.74 -0.36 4.30
N GLN A 62 -10.66 -1.32 5.23
CA GLN A 62 -11.72 -2.26 5.55
C GLN A 62 -11.80 -2.46 7.07
N GLY A 63 -12.81 -1.86 7.71
CA GLY A 63 -12.91 -1.88 9.17
C GLY A 63 -11.65 -1.32 9.82
N ASP A 64 -10.98 -2.13 10.64
CA ASP A 64 -9.74 -1.77 11.34
C ASP A 64 -8.46 -1.92 10.48
N PHE A 65 -8.58 -2.44 9.26
CA PHE A 65 -7.43 -2.79 8.43
C PHE A 65 -7.18 -1.79 7.32
N VAL A 66 -5.90 -1.60 7.01
CA VAL A 66 -5.44 -0.85 5.82
C VAL A 66 -4.57 -1.74 4.98
N SER A 67 -4.87 -1.86 3.70
CA SER A 67 -3.96 -2.45 2.73
C SER A 67 -3.18 -1.36 2.01
N VAL A 68 -1.87 -1.55 1.92
CA VAL A 68 -0.94 -0.59 1.32
C VAL A 68 -0.11 -1.33 0.27
N PRO A 69 -0.44 -1.19 -1.02
CA PRO A 69 0.42 -1.67 -2.10
C PRO A 69 1.77 -0.96 -2.08
N ASP A 70 2.83 -1.74 -2.21
CA ASP A 70 4.21 -1.28 -2.25
C ASP A 70 4.87 -1.74 -3.56
N LEU A 71 5.30 -0.79 -4.38
CA LEU A 71 5.89 -1.07 -5.71
C LEU A 71 7.07 -2.03 -5.68
N HIS A 72 7.66 -2.30 -4.52
CA HIS A 72 8.69 -3.33 -4.38
C HIS A 72 8.13 -4.77 -4.40
N GLY A 73 6.91 -4.96 -4.95
CA GLY A 73 6.32 -6.27 -5.15
C GLY A 73 5.80 -6.91 -3.88
N ARG A 74 5.09 -6.14 -3.06
CA ARG A 74 4.45 -6.64 -1.85
C ARG A 74 3.20 -5.83 -1.49
N LEU A 75 2.35 -6.43 -0.67
CA LEU A 75 1.20 -5.77 -0.09
C LEU A 75 1.35 -5.75 1.44
N VAL A 76 1.35 -4.58 2.04
CA VAL A 76 1.45 -4.41 3.49
C VAL A 76 0.04 -4.26 4.07
N ILE A 77 -0.27 -5.00 5.14
CA ILE A 77 -1.52 -4.86 5.89
C ILE A 77 -1.20 -4.25 7.25
N LEU A 78 -1.85 -3.13 7.55
CA LEU A 78 -1.79 -2.48 8.86
C LEU A 78 -3.07 -2.80 9.64
N ASN A 79 -2.94 -2.88 10.97
CA ASN A 79 -4.06 -2.98 11.89
C ASN A 79 -4.56 -1.59 12.32
N LYS A 80 -5.55 -1.54 13.22
CA LYS A 80 -6.12 -0.29 13.75
C LYS A 80 -5.11 0.64 14.45
N ASN A 81 -3.99 0.09 14.92
CA ASN A 81 -2.93 0.85 15.58
C ASN A 81 -1.82 1.26 14.60
N ASN A 82 -2.05 1.11 13.30
CA ASN A 82 -1.09 1.39 12.23
C ASN A 82 0.20 0.58 12.30
N THR A 83 0.18 -0.58 12.95
CA THR A 83 1.31 -1.52 12.96
C THR A 83 1.17 -2.55 11.85
N ILE A 84 2.28 -2.97 11.28
CA ILE A 84 2.29 -4.01 10.24
C ILE A 84 1.83 -5.33 10.86
N MET A 85 0.72 -5.84 10.34
CA MET A 85 0.14 -7.13 10.75
C MET A 85 0.56 -8.25 9.80
N ALA A 86 0.68 -7.94 8.52
CA ALA A 86 1.09 -8.90 7.51
C ALA A 86 1.79 -8.21 6.33
N VAL A 87 2.66 -8.95 5.67
CA VAL A 87 3.24 -8.62 4.36
C VAL A 87 2.91 -9.78 3.43
N LEU A 88 2.13 -9.51 2.39
CA LEU A 88 1.61 -10.53 1.49
C LEU A 88 2.31 -10.44 0.13
N GLY A 89 2.50 -11.59 -0.49
CA GLY A 89 2.98 -11.72 -1.86
C GLY A 89 4.38 -11.16 -2.13
N HIS A 90 5.19 -11.00 -1.08
CA HIS A 90 6.56 -10.51 -1.23
C HIS A 90 7.37 -11.41 -2.16
N ASN A 91 7.97 -10.81 -3.18
CA ASN A 91 8.82 -11.55 -4.11
C ASN A 91 10.15 -11.90 -3.41
N PRO A 92 10.50 -13.20 -3.34
CA PRO A 92 11.75 -13.61 -2.72
C PRO A 92 12.99 -13.22 -3.55
N ASP A 93 12.82 -12.99 -4.85
CA ASP A 93 13.89 -12.48 -5.71
C ASP A 93 13.83 -10.93 -5.74
N PRO A 94 14.80 -10.25 -5.12
CA PRO A 94 14.80 -8.79 -5.08
C PRO A 94 14.99 -8.13 -6.45
N LYS A 95 15.39 -8.88 -7.47
CA LYS A 95 15.49 -8.38 -8.85
C LYS A 95 14.14 -8.35 -9.54
N LEU A 96 13.18 -9.14 -9.07
CA LEU A 96 11.83 -9.22 -9.60
C LEU A 96 10.86 -8.35 -8.79
N GLY A 97 11.14 -8.10 -7.52
CA GLY A 97 10.40 -7.14 -6.71
C GLY A 97 10.66 -5.71 -7.19
N GLY A 98 9.61 -5.01 -7.63
CA GLY A 98 9.71 -3.68 -8.25
C GLY A 98 10.04 -3.73 -9.75
N SER A 99 10.02 -4.91 -10.36
CA SER A 99 10.23 -5.06 -11.81
C SER A 99 8.88 -4.99 -12.55
N PHE A 100 8.79 -4.09 -13.52
CA PHE A 100 7.55 -3.85 -14.29
C PHE A 100 7.54 -4.54 -15.66
N GLY A 101 8.64 -5.21 -16.01
CA GLY A 101 8.81 -5.88 -17.29
C GLY A 101 8.74 -7.40 -17.24
N ILE A 102 8.22 -7.99 -16.15
CA ILE A 102 8.15 -9.44 -16.00
C ILE A 102 7.11 -10.01 -16.97
N PRO A 103 7.49 -10.88 -17.89
CA PRO A 103 6.56 -11.51 -18.81
C PRO A 103 5.61 -12.48 -18.08
N GLN A 104 4.45 -12.69 -18.68
CA GLN A 104 3.35 -13.41 -18.03
C GLN A 104 3.72 -14.86 -17.64
N GLU A 105 4.54 -15.53 -18.43
CA GLU A 105 5.02 -16.89 -18.19
C GLU A 105 5.95 -17.03 -16.98
N GLN A 106 6.47 -15.92 -16.46
CA GLN A 106 7.30 -15.88 -15.26
C GLN A 106 6.51 -15.48 -13.99
N TRP A 107 5.20 -15.26 -14.12
CA TRP A 107 4.39 -14.92 -12.96
C TRP A 107 4.22 -16.13 -12.04
N ILE A 108 4.38 -15.88 -10.76
CA ILE A 108 4.13 -16.86 -9.70
C ILE A 108 2.82 -16.47 -9.03
N GLU A 109 1.92 -17.45 -8.85
CA GLU A 109 0.67 -17.23 -8.14
C GLU A 109 0.93 -16.78 -6.69
N GLY A 110 0.21 -15.74 -6.26
CA GLY A 110 0.37 -15.19 -4.91
C GLY A 110 1.62 -14.33 -4.69
N ILE A 111 2.51 -14.21 -5.68
CA ILE A 111 3.72 -13.38 -5.61
C ILE A 111 3.55 -12.17 -6.52
N PHE A 112 3.86 -10.98 -6.00
CA PHE A 112 3.74 -9.72 -6.72
C PHE A 112 5.07 -9.28 -7.34
N SER A 113 4.96 -8.44 -8.38
CA SER A 113 6.12 -7.79 -9.00
C SER A 113 6.16 -6.28 -8.73
N GLY A 114 5.02 -5.61 -8.76
CA GLY A 114 4.95 -4.17 -8.54
C GLY A 114 3.52 -3.75 -8.17
N THR A 115 3.12 -4.02 -6.94
CA THR A 115 1.75 -3.71 -6.49
C THR A 115 1.48 -2.22 -6.52
N HIS A 116 0.35 -1.82 -7.13
CA HIS A 116 0.02 -0.42 -7.32
C HIS A 116 -1.33 0.00 -6.72
N GLY A 117 -2.35 -0.82 -6.89
CA GLY A 117 -3.68 -0.60 -6.36
C GLY A 117 -4.19 -1.79 -5.56
N SER A 118 -5.01 -1.53 -4.56
CA SER A 118 -5.74 -2.56 -3.82
C SER A 118 -7.14 -2.09 -3.45
N TYR A 119 -8.06 -3.05 -3.35
CA TYR A 119 -9.45 -2.81 -2.98
C TYR A 119 -10.00 -4.00 -2.20
N TRP A 120 -10.70 -3.72 -1.11
CA TRP A 120 -11.43 -4.72 -0.32
C TRP A 120 -12.85 -4.89 -0.81
N ASP A 121 -13.35 -6.12 -0.91
CA ASP A 121 -14.78 -6.35 -1.05
C ASP A 121 -15.46 -6.44 0.34
N LYS A 122 -16.80 -6.50 0.32
CA LYS A 122 -17.60 -6.59 1.54
C LYS A 122 -17.35 -7.85 2.38
N ASP A 123 -16.79 -8.90 1.78
CA ASP A 123 -16.50 -10.19 2.43
C ASP A 123 -15.07 -10.22 3.00
N GLY A 124 -14.30 -9.16 2.80
CA GLY A 124 -12.92 -9.00 3.24
C GLY A 124 -11.90 -9.67 2.33
N ASN A 125 -12.29 -10.02 1.09
CA ASN A 125 -11.33 -10.40 0.07
C ASN A 125 -10.63 -9.15 -0.46
N LEU A 126 -9.39 -9.32 -0.92
CA LEU A 126 -8.56 -8.23 -1.37
C LEU A 126 -8.22 -8.41 -2.84
N TYR A 127 -8.57 -7.44 -3.66
CA TYR A 127 -8.16 -7.35 -5.06
C TYR A 127 -6.92 -6.48 -5.14
N VAL A 128 -5.90 -6.97 -5.82
CA VAL A 128 -4.60 -6.30 -5.92
C VAL A 128 -4.18 -6.19 -7.37
N GLN A 129 -3.90 -4.97 -7.79
CA GLN A 129 -3.38 -4.66 -9.10
C GLN A 129 -1.85 -4.69 -9.05
N ASP A 130 -1.26 -5.50 -9.92
CA ASP A 130 0.18 -5.55 -10.12
C ASP A 130 0.52 -4.73 -11.38
N TRP A 131 1.23 -3.64 -11.20
CA TRP A 131 1.57 -2.71 -12.28
C TRP A 131 2.79 -3.22 -13.04
N ASN A 132 2.53 -3.89 -14.13
CA ASN A 132 3.57 -4.31 -15.09
C ASN A 132 3.04 -4.17 -16.53
N VAL A 133 3.92 -4.32 -17.51
CA VAL A 133 3.55 -4.15 -18.93
C VAL A 133 2.46 -5.08 -19.41
N SER A 134 2.31 -6.24 -18.80
CA SER A 134 1.24 -7.21 -19.13
C SER A 134 -0.04 -6.98 -18.34
N GLY A 135 0.03 -6.21 -17.26
CA GLY A 135 -1.09 -5.97 -16.33
C GLY A 135 -1.57 -7.25 -15.65
N ARG A 136 -1.65 -7.25 -14.33
CA ARG A 136 -2.19 -8.40 -13.58
C ARG A 136 -3.11 -7.94 -12.45
N LEU A 137 -4.26 -8.61 -12.33
CA LEU A 137 -5.16 -8.46 -11.20
C LEU A 137 -5.22 -9.78 -10.44
N MET A 138 -4.99 -9.74 -9.14
CA MET A 138 -5.10 -10.90 -8.26
C MET A 138 -6.17 -10.69 -7.21
N LYS A 139 -6.89 -11.77 -6.86
CA LYS A 139 -7.80 -11.83 -5.74
C LYS A 139 -7.19 -12.68 -4.63
N LEU A 140 -6.99 -12.09 -3.47
CA LEU A 140 -6.64 -12.79 -2.25
C LEU A 140 -7.91 -13.06 -1.45
N VAL A 141 -8.22 -14.33 -1.25
CA VAL A 141 -9.44 -14.74 -0.55
C VAL A 141 -9.14 -14.80 0.96
N ARG A 142 -10.01 -14.16 1.76
CA ARG A 142 -9.93 -14.23 3.20
C ARG A 142 -10.33 -15.63 3.68
N ILE A 143 -9.42 -16.32 4.35
CA ILE A 143 -9.72 -17.56 5.05
C ILE A 143 -10.29 -17.19 6.44
N LYS A 144 -11.43 -17.76 6.76
CA LYS A 144 -12.12 -17.57 8.05
C LYS A 144 -11.61 -18.58 9.08
#